data_c36d11e31cbcc52d281c4770abf8e279
#
_entry.id   c36d11e31cbcc52d281c4770abf8e279
#
_cell.length_a   1.000
_cell.length_b   1.000
_cell.length_c   1.000
_cell.angle_alpha   90.00
_cell.angle_beta   90.00
_cell.angle_gamma   90.00
#
_symmetry.space_group_name_H-M   'P 1'
#
loop_
_entity.id
_entity.type
_entity.pdbx_description
1 polymer ?
#
loop_
_entity_poly.entity_id
_entity_poly.type
_entity_poly.pdbx_seq_one_letter_code
_entity_poly.pdbx_strand_id
1 'polypeptide(L)'
;MFTLRVDDEIELQLLEKHHKEELYQLINQNRNHLRRWLPWVDGMKSADAYNEICPMWLKKFAEGDGFESGIRYKGKLVGMVGIHPVSWGKKAASLGYYLAEDAGGKGIMTRSVKAVLHYAFENLKLNVKMEIRCGVENVKSRAIPERLEFKLDGILRDEEWLYDHFHDIAVYSLLASEWKEIQDK
;
A
#
# COMPACT_ATOMS: atom_id res chain seq x y z
N MET A 1 10.14 6.88 17.40
CA MET A 1 9.65 6.06 16.26
C MET A 1 8.19 6.42 16.05
N PHE A 2 7.81 6.83 14.85
CA PHE A 2 6.42 7.20 14.54
C PHE A 2 5.70 5.97 13.96
N THR A 3 4.76 5.43 14.73
CA THR A 3 3.98 4.26 14.35
C THR A 3 2.49 4.49 14.54
N LEU A 4 1.69 3.84 13.70
CA LEU A 4 0.26 3.64 13.88
C LEU A 4 0.04 2.18 14.28
N ARG A 5 -0.44 1.95 15.50
CA ARG A 5 -0.77 0.60 15.96
C ARG A 5 -2.06 0.14 15.27
N VAL A 6 -1.99 -1.02 14.63
CA VAL A 6 -3.14 -1.66 14.00
C VAL A 6 -3.81 -2.60 15.00
N ASP A 7 -3.02 -3.47 15.63
CA ASP A 7 -3.43 -4.41 16.68
C ASP A 7 -2.21 -4.87 17.51
N ASP A 8 -2.34 -5.97 18.26
CA ASP A 8 -1.27 -6.50 19.12
C ASP A 8 -0.09 -7.11 18.33
N GLU A 9 -0.25 -7.38 17.04
CA GLU A 9 0.75 -8.01 16.19
C GLU A 9 1.30 -7.08 15.11
N ILE A 10 0.54 -6.02 14.73
CA ILE A 10 0.84 -5.20 13.56
C ILE A 10 0.96 -3.72 13.94
N GLU A 11 2.03 -3.11 13.46
CA GLU A 11 2.26 -1.67 13.49
C GLU A 11 2.63 -1.17 12.08
N LEU A 12 2.15 0.01 11.72
CA LEU A 12 2.57 0.74 10.53
C LEU A 12 3.57 1.81 10.95
N GLN A 13 4.77 1.77 10.38
CA GLN A 13 5.89 2.63 10.76
C GLN A 13 6.29 3.56 9.62
N LEU A 14 6.40 4.86 9.89
CA LEU A 14 7.11 5.76 8.99
C LEU A 14 8.59 5.39 8.95
N LEU A 15 9.11 5.19 7.75
CA LEU A 15 10.47 4.70 7.56
C LEU A 15 11.44 5.85 7.29
N GLU A 16 12.61 5.74 7.90
CA GLU A 16 13.70 6.72 7.88
C GLU A 16 14.95 6.10 7.24
N LYS A 17 15.95 6.93 6.91
CA LYS A 17 17.20 6.48 6.25
C LYS A 17 17.89 5.32 6.97
N HIS A 18 17.83 5.26 8.28
CA HIS A 18 18.48 4.18 9.04
C HIS A 18 17.81 2.80 8.86
N HIS A 19 16.60 2.74 8.29
CA HIS A 19 15.93 1.49 7.93
C HIS A 19 16.32 0.96 6.54
N LYS A 20 17.22 1.65 5.81
CA LYS A 20 17.53 1.35 4.39
C LYS A 20 17.96 -0.09 4.13
N GLU A 21 18.77 -0.66 5.02
CA GLU A 21 19.23 -2.04 4.88
C GLU A 21 18.08 -3.04 5.05
N GLU A 22 17.20 -2.81 6.03
CA GLU A 22 16.04 -3.65 6.27
C GLU A 22 15.04 -3.60 5.09
N LEU A 23 14.81 -2.39 4.55
CA LEU A 23 13.99 -2.18 3.35
C LEU A 23 14.57 -2.91 2.13
N TYR A 24 15.88 -2.75 1.89
CA TYR A 24 16.53 -3.43 0.78
C TYR A 24 16.48 -4.95 0.92
N GLN A 25 16.72 -5.48 2.12
CA GLN A 25 16.62 -6.91 2.39
C GLN A 25 15.21 -7.45 2.17
N LEU A 26 14.17 -6.73 2.56
CA LEU A 26 12.79 -7.10 2.28
C LEU A 26 12.55 -7.29 0.77
N ILE A 27 13.00 -6.34 -0.06
CA ILE A 27 12.87 -6.43 -1.52
C ILE A 27 13.75 -7.56 -2.07
N ASN A 28 15.02 -7.62 -1.66
CA ASN A 28 15.97 -8.55 -2.23
C ASN A 28 15.63 -10.01 -1.96
N GLN A 29 15.15 -10.32 -0.77
CA GLN A 29 14.70 -11.67 -0.39
C GLN A 29 13.38 -12.08 -1.08
N ASN A 30 12.59 -11.12 -1.52
CA ASN A 30 11.29 -11.36 -2.15
C ASN A 30 11.24 -10.95 -3.63
N ARG A 31 12.41 -10.75 -4.27
CA ARG A 31 12.53 -10.19 -5.62
C ARG A 31 11.68 -10.94 -6.65
N ASN A 32 11.77 -12.26 -6.71
CA ASN A 32 11.01 -13.08 -7.67
C ASN A 32 9.50 -13.00 -7.45
N HIS A 33 9.06 -12.91 -6.20
CA HIS A 33 7.66 -12.76 -5.83
C HIS A 33 7.14 -11.37 -6.21
N LEU A 34 7.85 -10.30 -5.81
CA LEU A 34 7.41 -8.92 -5.98
C LEU A 34 7.50 -8.44 -7.43
N ARG A 35 8.56 -8.84 -8.17
CA ARG A 35 8.74 -8.41 -9.55
C ARG A 35 7.64 -8.88 -10.51
N ARG A 36 6.87 -9.88 -10.12
CA ARG A 36 5.70 -10.34 -10.89
C ARG A 36 4.61 -9.28 -11.02
N TRP A 37 4.61 -8.28 -10.11
CA TRP A 37 3.52 -7.30 -9.99
C TRP A 37 3.99 -5.85 -9.85
N LEU A 38 5.29 -5.64 -9.59
CA LEU A 38 5.86 -4.32 -9.31
C LEU A 38 6.97 -4.01 -10.31
N PRO A 39 6.80 -3.02 -11.20
CA PRO A 39 7.72 -2.75 -12.31
C PRO A 39 9.07 -2.16 -11.88
N TRP A 40 9.18 -1.67 -10.64
CA TRP A 40 10.37 -0.99 -10.12
C TRP A 40 11.37 -1.91 -9.41
N VAL A 41 11.02 -3.17 -9.14
CA VAL A 41 11.83 -4.09 -8.30
C VAL A 41 13.23 -4.32 -8.86
N ASP A 42 13.38 -4.45 -10.17
CA ASP A 42 14.69 -4.65 -10.80
C ASP A 42 15.59 -3.42 -10.72
N GLY A 43 15.00 -2.23 -10.54
CA GLY A 43 15.72 -0.98 -10.31
C GLY A 43 16.32 -0.85 -8.90
N MET A 44 15.82 -1.59 -7.92
CA MET A 44 16.30 -1.58 -6.54
C MET A 44 17.55 -2.45 -6.39
N LYS A 45 18.72 -1.87 -6.70
CA LYS A 45 20.01 -2.59 -6.76
C LYS A 45 20.80 -2.57 -5.46
N SER A 46 20.57 -1.58 -4.59
CA SER A 46 21.26 -1.45 -3.30
C SER A 46 20.39 -0.70 -2.27
N ALA A 47 20.76 -0.82 -1.01
CA ALA A 47 20.13 -0.06 0.08
C ALA A 47 20.31 1.45 -0.06
N ASP A 48 21.33 1.91 -0.79
CA ASP A 48 21.61 3.33 -0.95
C ASP A 48 20.55 4.11 -1.70
N ALA A 49 19.72 3.44 -2.52
CA ALA A 49 18.55 4.06 -3.14
C ALA A 49 17.61 4.69 -2.09
N TYR A 50 17.52 4.11 -0.90
CA TYR A 50 16.66 4.60 0.18
C TYR A 50 17.20 5.86 0.87
N ASN A 51 18.45 6.29 0.60
CA ASN A 51 18.97 7.57 1.07
C ASN A 51 18.18 8.76 0.50
N GLU A 52 17.62 8.61 -0.70
CA GLU A 52 16.77 9.61 -1.36
C GLU A 52 15.27 9.28 -1.19
N ILE A 53 14.90 8.01 -1.25
CA ILE A 53 13.51 7.56 -1.21
C ILE A 53 12.88 7.84 0.17
N CYS A 54 13.53 7.51 1.29
CA CYS A 54 12.95 7.74 2.61
C CYS A 54 12.69 9.21 2.91
N PRO A 55 13.61 10.17 2.65
CA PRO A 55 13.32 11.59 2.80
C PRO A 55 12.17 12.08 1.92
N MET A 56 12.05 11.57 0.70
CA MET A 56 10.94 11.89 -0.19
C MET A 56 9.60 11.44 0.40
N TRP A 57 9.52 10.24 0.97
CA TRP A 57 8.33 9.75 1.66
C TRP A 57 7.96 10.58 2.88
N LEU A 58 8.96 10.94 3.71
CA LEU A 58 8.73 11.79 4.89
C LEU A 58 8.31 13.21 4.51
N LYS A 59 8.86 13.77 3.43
CA LYS A 59 8.43 15.06 2.88
C LYS A 59 6.98 14.99 2.43
N LYS A 60 6.60 13.99 1.65
CA LYS A 60 5.23 13.74 1.20
C LYS A 60 4.25 13.68 2.38
N PHE A 61 4.63 12.96 3.45
CA PHE A 61 3.84 12.91 4.69
C PHE A 61 3.69 14.29 5.35
N ALA A 62 4.79 15.04 5.48
CA ALA A 62 4.79 16.38 6.10
C ALA A 62 3.96 17.40 5.31
N GLU A 63 3.89 17.25 3.99
CA GLU A 63 3.10 18.10 3.09
C GLU A 63 1.61 17.68 3.02
N GLY A 64 1.22 16.60 3.70
CA GLY A 64 -0.14 16.07 3.66
C GLY A 64 -0.51 15.45 2.31
N ASP A 65 0.48 15.04 1.51
CA ASP A 65 0.28 14.45 0.18
C ASP A 65 0.36 12.92 0.20
N GLY A 66 -0.20 12.32 1.24
CA GLY A 66 -0.16 10.89 1.49
C GLY A 66 1.06 10.44 2.30
N PHE A 67 1.34 9.15 2.35
CA PHE A 67 2.48 8.58 3.07
C PHE A 67 2.82 7.17 2.58
N GLU A 68 4.04 6.73 2.90
CA GLU A 68 4.47 5.35 2.79
C GLU A 68 4.88 4.83 4.17
N SER A 69 4.41 3.66 4.55
CA SER A 69 4.73 3.03 5.83
C SER A 69 5.14 1.58 5.68
N GLY A 70 6.12 1.16 6.49
CA GLY A 70 6.47 -0.24 6.66
C GLY A 70 5.45 -0.96 7.52
N ILE A 71 5.06 -2.15 7.12
CA ILE A 71 4.22 -3.05 7.92
C ILE A 71 5.13 -3.88 8.79
N ARG A 72 5.06 -3.67 10.11
CA ARG A 72 5.74 -4.51 11.09
C ARG A 72 4.78 -5.55 11.64
N TYR A 73 5.12 -6.79 11.44
CA TYR A 73 4.41 -7.92 12.02
C TYR A 73 5.29 -8.57 13.08
N LYS A 74 4.85 -8.49 14.34
CA LYS A 74 5.63 -8.94 15.51
C LYS A 74 7.04 -8.35 15.53
N GLY A 75 7.14 -7.06 15.21
CA GLY A 75 8.40 -6.30 15.18
C GLY A 75 9.22 -6.43 13.89
N LYS A 76 8.98 -7.45 13.03
CA LYS A 76 9.70 -7.65 11.76
C LYS A 76 9.03 -6.86 10.64
N LEU A 77 9.81 -6.16 9.82
CA LEU A 77 9.33 -5.53 8.59
C LEU A 77 8.99 -6.61 7.56
N VAL A 78 7.71 -6.66 7.13
CA VAL A 78 7.20 -7.71 6.24
C VAL A 78 6.54 -7.18 4.98
N GLY A 79 6.39 -5.88 4.83
CA GLY A 79 5.76 -5.26 3.68
C GLY A 79 5.63 -3.76 3.82
N MET A 80 4.93 -3.17 2.86
CA MET A 80 4.64 -1.74 2.83
C MET A 80 3.15 -1.52 2.54
N VAL A 81 2.62 -0.43 3.06
CA VAL A 81 1.32 0.13 2.68
C VAL A 81 1.39 1.65 2.74
N GLY A 82 0.78 2.31 1.76
CA GLY A 82 0.80 3.75 1.71
C GLY A 82 -0.41 4.35 1.02
N ILE A 83 -0.59 5.66 1.22
CA ILE A 83 -1.50 6.51 0.46
C ILE A 83 -0.67 7.26 -0.57
N HIS A 84 -1.01 7.09 -1.83
CA HIS A 84 -0.42 7.83 -2.95
C HIS A 84 -0.85 9.30 -2.92
N PRO A 85 -0.29 10.20 -3.78
CA PRO A 85 -0.62 11.61 -3.77
C PRO A 85 -2.12 11.89 -3.68
N VAL A 86 -2.49 12.76 -2.75
CA VAL A 86 -3.89 13.05 -2.43
C VAL A 86 -4.44 14.10 -3.40
N SER A 87 -5.53 13.76 -4.08
CA SER A 87 -6.30 14.74 -4.83
C SER A 87 -7.22 15.54 -3.90
N TRP A 88 -6.70 16.57 -3.27
CA TRP A 88 -7.46 17.39 -2.30
C TRP A 88 -8.70 18.06 -2.92
N GLY A 89 -8.64 18.43 -4.19
CA GLY A 89 -9.81 18.98 -4.92
C GLY A 89 -10.93 17.96 -5.09
N LYS A 90 -10.59 16.68 -5.20
CA LYS A 90 -11.57 15.58 -5.32
C LYS A 90 -11.85 14.89 -3.99
N LYS A 91 -11.08 15.20 -2.92
CA LYS A 91 -11.14 14.50 -1.63
C LYS A 91 -11.00 12.98 -1.76
N ALA A 92 -10.04 12.57 -2.60
CA ALA A 92 -9.82 11.18 -2.99
C ALA A 92 -8.33 10.86 -3.06
N ALA A 93 -7.97 9.60 -2.82
CA ALA A 93 -6.60 9.09 -2.99
C ALA A 93 -6.64 7.61 -3.38
N SER A 94 -5.47 7.06 -3.73
CA SER A 94 -5.31 5.63 -3.92
C SER A 94 -4.35 5.03 -2.88
N LEU A 95 -4.50 3.73 -2.65
CA LEU A 95 -3.64 2.91 -1.81
C LEU A 95 -2.72 2.05 -2.67
N GLY A 96 -1.45 1.94 -2.25
CA GLY A 96 -0.51 0.94 -2.75
C GLY A 96 0.00 0.07 -1.62
N TYR A 97 0.30 -1.20 -1.91
CA TYR A 97 0.85 -2.12 -0.92
C TYR A 97 1.57 -3.31 -1.55
N TYR A 98 2.49 -3.87 -0.79
CA TYR A 98 3.08 -5.19 -1.06
C TYR A 98 3.48 -5.90 0.23
N LEU A 99 3.63 -7.22 0.17
CA LEU A 99 3.95 -8.06 1.32
C LEU A 99 4.99 -9.11 0.92
N ALA A 100 5.89 -9.45 1.85
CA ALA A 100 6.78 -10.59 1.70
C ALA A 100 5.97 -11.87 1.46
N GLU A 101 6.52 -12.79 0.69
CA GLU A 101 5.83 -14.01 0.28
C GLU A 101 5.43 -14.89 1.48
N ASP A 102 6.34 -15.03 2.46
CA ASP A 102 6.15 -15.82 3.69
C ASP A 102 5.19 -15.18 4.71
N ALA A 103 4.86 -13.90 4.52
CA ALA A 103 3.88 -13.18 5.33
C ALA A 103 2.44 -13.28 4.79
N GLY A 104 2.26 -13.87 3.60
CA GLY A 104 0.95 -14.07 2.99
C GLY A 104 0.03 -15.00 3.79
N GLY A 105 -1.29 -14.87 3.60
CA GLY A 105 -2.30 -15.77 4.17
C GLY A 105 -2.63 -15.55 5.66
N LYS A 106 -2.00 -14.58 6.32
CA LYS A 106 -2.16 -14.30 7.77
C LYS A 106 -3.08 -13.10 8.07
N GLY A 107 -3.77 -12.58 7.06
CA GLY A 107 -4.64 -11.41 7.20
C GLY A 107 -3.91 -10.09 7.46
N ILE A 108 -2.56 -10.07 7.42
CA ILE A 108 -1.75 -8.89 7.74
C ILE A 108 -2.13 -7.71 6.83
N MET A 109 -2.14 -7.91 5.51
CA MET A 109 -2.44 -6.82 4.57
C MET A 109 -3.87 -6.30 4.74
N THR A 110 -4.85 -7.17 4.91
CA THR A 110 -6.25 -6.76 5.09
C THR A 110 -6.41 -5.87 6.34
N ARG A 111 -5.78 -6.26 7.47
CA ARG A 111 -5.80 -5.47 8.72
C ARG A 111 -5.08 -4.14 8.55
N SER A 112 -3.92 -4.14 7.89
CA SER A 112 -3.15 -2.93 7.60
C SER A 112 -3.92 -1.94 6.72
N VAL A 113 -4.51 -2.41 5.61
CA VAL A 113 -5.32 -1.58 4.72
C VAL A 113 -6.55 -1.03 5.45
N LYS A 114 -7.23 -1.82 6.30
CA LYS A 114 -8.35 -1.35 7.11
C LYS A 114 -7.93 -0.19 8.04
N ALA A 115 -6.78 -0.27 8.67
CA ALA A 115 -6.25 0.81 9.51
C ALA A 115 -5.91 2.07 8.70
N VAL A 116 -5.36 1.92 7.49
CA VAL A 116 -5.08 3.04 6.58
C VAL A 116 -6.38 3.69 6.09
N LEU A 117 -7.42 2.91 5.79
CA LEU A 117 -8.74 3.44 5.43
C LEU A 117 -9.37 4.25 6.57
N HIS A 118 -9.28 3.75 7.80
CA HIS A 118 -9.73 4.49 8.97
C HIS A 118 -9.00 5.84 9.09
N TYR A 119 -7.66 5.81 8.94
CA TYR A 119 -6.86 7.05 8.96
C TYR A 119 -7.25 8.01 7.82
N ALA A 120 -7.44 7.50 6.61
CA ALA A 120 -7.81 8.30 5.45
C ALA A 120 -9.17 9.00 5.61
N PHE A 121 -10.19 8.26 6.02
CA PHE A 121 -11.54 8.79 6.14
C PHE A 121 -11.74 9.61 7.43
N GLU A 122 -11.20 9.16 8.56
CA GLU A 122 -11.47 9.80 9.86
C GLU A 122 -10.47 10.90 10.22
N ASN A 123 -9.20 10.75 9.87
CA ASN A 123 -8.17 11.73 10.21
C ASN A 123 -7.90 12.70 9.06
N LEU A 124 -7.64 12.21 7.85
CA LEU A 124 -7.40 13.06 6.68
C LEU A 124 -8.68 13.65 6.09
N LYS A 125 -9.85 13.14 6.51
CA LYS A 125 -11.16 13.58 6.00
C LYS A 125 -11.27 13.51 4.47
N LEU A 126 -10.73 12.44 3.88
CA LEU A 126 -10.93 12.12 2.48
C LEU A 126 -12.37 11.61 2.30
N ASN A 127 -13.31 12.53 2.16
CA ASN A 127 -14.74 12.26 2.29
C ASN A 127 -15.43 11.91 0.96
N VAL A 128 -14.70 11.48 -0.07
CA VAL A 128 -15.27 11.00 -1.32
C VAL A 128 -14.92 9.53 -1.54
N LYS A 129 -13.66 9.20 -1.87
CA LYS A 129 -13.31 7.80 -2.14
C LYS A 129 -11.84 7.47 -1.92
N MET A 130 -11.59 6.18 -1.67
CA MET A 130 -10.28 5.55 -1.75
C MET A 130 -10.27 4.53 -2.87
N GLU A 131 -9.18 4.50 -3.66
CA GLU A 131 -8.98 3.55 -4.76
C GLU A 131 -7.89 2.53 -4.42
N ILE A 132 -8.04 1.33 -4.97
CA ILE A 132 -6.98 0.31 -5.04
C ILE A 132 -6.88 -0.15 -6.48
N ARG A 133 -5.64 -0.16 -7.02
CA ARG A 133 -5.33 -0.62 -8.36
C ARG A 133 -4.41 -1.83 -8.28
N CYS A 134 -4.75 -2.90 -8.99
CA CYS A 134 -3.93 -4.11 -9.00
C CYS A 134 -4.09 -4.87 -10.31
N GLY A 135 -3.03 -5.58 -10.70
CA GLY A 135 -3.08 -6.44 -11.89
C GLY A 135 -4.26 -7.41 -11.85
N VAL A 136 -4.96 -7.55 -12.96
CA VAL A 136 -6.17 -8.41 -13.06
C VAL A 136 -5.86 -9.84 -12.63
N GLU A 137 -4.69 -10.36 -12.98
CA GLU A 137 -4.26 -11.72 -12.62
C GLU A 137 -3.69 -11.83 -11.20
N ASN A 138 -3.47 -10.71 -10.50
CA ASN A 138 -2.99 -10.71 -9.13
C ASN A 138 -4.13 -10.97 -8.13
N VAL A 139 -4.64 -12.22 -8.15
CA VAL A 139 -5.79 -12.67 -7.34
C VAL A 139 -5.57 -12.39 -5.85
N LYS A 140 -4.33 -12.54 -5.34
CA LYS A 140 -4.02 -12.27 -3.93
C LYS A 140 -4.19 -10.79 -3.59
N SER A 141 -3.75 -9.89 -4.47
CA SER A 141 -3.92 -8.44 -4.27
C SER A 141 -5.39 -8.04 -4.41
N ARG A 142 -6.11 -8.55 -5.42
CA ARG A 142 -7.53 -8.28 -5.63
C ARG A 142 -8.42 -8.73 -4.47
N ALA A 143 -8.06 -9.83 -3.82
CA ALA A 143 -8.79 -10.34 -2.66
C ALA A 143 -8.80 -9.36 -1.45
N ILE A 144 -7.91 -8.36 -1.40
CA ILE A 144 -7.89 -7.35 -0.33
C ILE A 144 -9.06 -6.37 -0.48
N PRO A 145 -9.21 -5.63 -1.59
CA PRO A 145 -10.36 -4.75 -1.77
C PRO A 145 -11.69 -5.52 -1.73
N GLU A 146 -11.76 -6.73 -2.28
CA GLU A 146 -12.98 -7.54 -2.25
C GLU A 146 -13.43 -7.88 -0.83
N ARG A 147 -12.50 -8.27 0.07
CA ARG A 147 -12.82 -8.50 1.50
C ARG A 147 -13.21 -7.23 2.25
N LEU A 148 -12.72 -6.08 1.82
CA LEU A 148 -13.01 -4.78 2.43
C LEU A 148 -14.21 -4.08 1.78
N GLU A 149 -15.00 -4.83 1.01
CA GLU A 149 -16.25 -4.38 0.36
C GLU A 149 -16.06 -3.23 -0.65
N PHE A 150 -14.84 -3.07 -1.22
CA PHE A 150 -14.65 -2.19 -2.36
C PHE A 150 -15.43 -2.70 -3.58
N LYS A 151 -15.92 -1.80 -4.39
CA LYS A 151 -16.57 -2.12 -5.67
C LYS A 151 -15.56 -2.06 -6.81
N LEU A 152 -15.67 -2.99 -7.75
CA LEU A 152 -14.90 -2.94 -8.99
C LEU A 152 -15.50 -1.87 -9.90
N ASP A 153 -14.74 -0.78 -10.14
CA ASP A 153 -15.14 0.29 -11.07
C ASP A 153 -14.95 -0.12 -12.53
N GLY A 154 -13.88 -0.91 -12.80
CA GLY A 154 -13.59 -1.37 -14.15
C GLY A 154 -12.21 -1.98 -14.30
N ILE A 155 -11.90 -2.36 -15.54
CA ILE A 155 -10.59 -2.86 -15.95
C ILE A 155 -10.02 -1.93 -17.00
N LEU A 156 -8.80 -1.45 -16.75
CA LEU A 156 -8.00 -0.68 -17.69
C LEU A 156 -7.10 -1.64 -18.45
N ARG A 157 -7.30 -1.75 -19.76
CA ARG A 157 -6.54 -2.65 -20.61
C ARG A 157 -5.17 -2.09 -20.93
N ASP A 158 -4.13 -2.94 -20.91
CA ASP A 158 -2.74 -2.57 -21.22
C ASP A 158 -2.25 -1.32 -20.47
N GLU A 159 -2.65 -1.18 -19.21
CA GLU A 159 -2.44 0.04 -18.42
C GLU A 159 -1.03 0.17 -17.87
N GLU A 160 -0.38 -0.93 -17.53
CA GLU A 160 0.94 -0.90 -16.91
C GLU A 160 1.93 -1.79 -17.65
N TRP A 161 3.11 -1.22 -17.97
CA TRP A 161 4.24 -1.97 -18.52
C TRP A 161 4.98 -2.72 -17.42
N LEU A 162 5.06 -4.03 -17.52
CA LEU A 162 5.70 -4.91 -16.54
C LEU A 162 6.85 -5.68 -17.21
N TYR A 163 8.02 -5.04 -17.26
CA TYR A 163 9.29 -5.54 -17.80
C TYR A 163 9.30 -5.85 -19.31
N ASP A 164 8.45 -6.73 -19.80
CA ASP A 164 8.43 -7.27 -21.16
C ASP A 164 7.04 -7.32 -21.80
N HIS A 165 5.99 -6.96 -21.04
CA HIS A 165 4.61 -6.96 -21.52
C HIS A 165 3.77 -5.89 -20.80
N PHE A 166 2.65 -5.50 -21.42
CA PHE A 166 1.60 -4.77 -20.76
C PHE A 166 0.66 -5.73 -20.04
N HIS A 167 0.08 -5.28 -18.95
CA HIS A 167 -0.98 -6.01 -18.26
C HIS A 167 -2.14 -5.12 -17.87
N ASP A 168 -3.31 -5.76 -17.73
CA ASP A 168 -4.54 -5.09 -17.35
C ASP A 168 -4.58 -4.80 -15.86
N ILE A 169 -5.14 -3.65 -15.50
CA ILE A 169 -5.31 -3.20 -14.12
C ILE A 169 -6.80 -3.18 -13.75
N ALA A 170 -7.15 -3.90 -12.70
CA ALA A 170 -8.45 -3.78 -12.04
C ALA A 170 -8.43 -2.57 -11.10
N VAL A 171 -9.44 -1.71 -11.23
CA VAL A 171 -9.63 -0.52 -10.38
C VAL A 171 -10.81 -0.75 -9.46
N TYR A 172 -10.54 -0.71 -8.17
CA TYR A 172 -11.53 -0.84 -7.11
C TYR A 172 -11.67 0.48 -6.38
N SER A 173 -12.88 0.83 -5.95
CA SER A 173 -13.11 2.00 -5.11
C SER A 173 -14.02 1.71 -3.93
N LEU A 174 -13.82 2.48 -2.86
CA LEU A 174 -14.66 2.51 -1.66
C LEU A 174 -15.03 3.96 -1.38
N LEU A 175 -16.32 4.25 -1.34
CA LEU A 175 -16.83 5.58 -1.01
C LEU A 175 -16.83 5.80 0.51
N ALA A 176 -16.67 7.05 0.93
CA ALA A 176 -16.72 7.40 2.36
C ALA A 176 -18.09 7.07 2.99
N SER A 177 -19.19 7.13 2.23
CA SER A 177 -20.51 6.70 2.69
C SER A 177 -20.59 5.18 2.93
N GLU A 178 -20.01 4.40 2.03
CA GLU A 178 -19.95 2.93 2.14
C GLU A 178 -19.06 2.51 3.33
N TRP A 179 -17.95 3.22 3.55
CA TRP A 179 -17.08 2.99 4.72
C TRP A 179 -17.84 3.14 6.04
N LYS A 180 -18.70 4.16 6.18
CA LYS A 180 -19.52 4.33 7.37
C LYS A 180 -20.48 3.16 7.58
N GLU A 181 -21.16 2.72 6.52
CA GLU A 181 -22.06 1.56 6.60
C GLU A 181 -21.35 0.27 7.01
N ILE A 182 -20.07 0.09 6.59
CA ILE A 182 -19.24 -1.05 6.99
C ILE A 182 -18.86 -0.98 8.47
N GLN A 183 -18.62 0.23 9.01
CA GLN A 183 -18.26 0.40 10.42
C GLN A 183 -19.46 0.20 11.36
N ASP A 184 -20.67 0.44 10.88
CA ASP A 184 -21.93 0.33 11.65
C ASP A 184 -22.47 -1.13 11.73
N LYS A 185 -21.86 -2.07 10.96
CA LYS A 185 -22.16 -3.52 10.97
C LYS A 185 -21.44 -4.24 12.10
#